data_dfaefcc56a2a6561dbe376e6c656f2e4
#
_entry.id   dfaefcc56a2a6561dbe376e6c656f2e4
#
_cell.length_a   1.000
_cell.length_b   1.000
_cell.length_c   1.000
_cell.angle_alpha   90.00
_cell.angle_beta   90.00
_cell.angle_gamma   90.00
#
_symmetry.space_group_name_H-M   'P 1'
#
loop_
_entity.id
_entity.type
_entity.pdbx_description
1 polymer ?
#
loop_
_entity_poly.entity_id
_entity_poly.type
_entity_poly.pdbx_seq_one_letter_code
_entity_poly.pdbx_strand_id
1 'polypeptide(L)'
;ADEQSAKILAATALQPRSVMDLIRDGGIPSSSAYRRVHDLEGSGLLVVAKTVLMSDGKTYSMYKATFRELSVTFQAGAVVVAATPNLDAVQKAFRLFHSFTEEL
;
A
#
# COMPACT_ATOMS: atom_id res chain seq x y z
N ALA A 1 2.53 6.96 14.09
CA ALA A 1 2.55 6.94 12.63
C ALA A 1 3.63 7.88 12.14
N ASP A 2 4.44 7.47 11.21
CA ASP A 2 5.43 8.36 10.67
C ASP A 2 4.93 9.06 9.42
N GLU A 3 5.48 10.25 9.18
CA GLU A 3 5.07 11.11 8.08
C GLU A 3 5.34 10.45 6.72
N GLN A 4 6.44 9.73 6.58
CA GLN A 4 6.80 9.10 5.32
C GLN A 4 5.84 7.96 4.97
N SER A 5 5.44 7.16 5.95
CA SER A 5 4.43 6.12 5.73
C SER A 5 3.07 6.71 5.33
N ALA A 6 2.68 7.82 5.95
CA ALA A 6 1.46 8.53 5.57
C ALA A 6 1.52 9.04 4.12
N LYS A 7 2.67 9.56 3.69
CA LYS A 7 2.88 10.00 2.31
C LYS A 7 2.76 8.83 1.32
N ILE A 8 3.32 7.68 1.67
CA ILE A 8 3.24 6.47 0.82
C ILE A 8 1.79 6.05 0.66
N LEU A 9 1.04 5.99 1.76
CA LEU A 9 -0.38 5.62 1.71
C LEU A 9 -1.20 6.60 0.88
N ALA A 10 -0.96 7.90 1.04
CA ALA A 10 -1.64 8.92 0.26
C ALA A 10 -1.32 8.79 -1.24
N ALA A 11 -0.06 8.56 -1.58
CA ALA A 11 0.38 8.43 -2.98
C ALA A 11 -0.20 7.19 -3.68
N THR A 12 -0.48 6.13 -2.92
CA THR A 12 -0.95 4.85 -3.45
C THR A 12 -2.46 4.64 -3.31
N ALA A 13 -3.17 5.62 -2.75
CA ALA A 13 -4.61 5.47 -2.47
C ALA A 13 -5.47 5.39 -3.74
N LEU A 14 -5.15 6.18 -4.77
CA LEU A 14 -5.97 6.30 -5.96
C LEU A 14 -5.43 5.49 -7.15
N GLN A 15 -4.13 5.27 -7.21
CA GLN A 15 -3.53 4.50 -8.29
C GLN A 15 -2.26 3.79 -7.80
N PRO A 16 -1.93 2.65 -8.42
CA PRO A 16 -0.72 1.92 -8.05
C PRO A 16 0.55 2.73 -8.29
N ARG A 17 1.55 2.54 -7.41
CA ARG A 17 2.87 3.17 -7.51
C ARG A 17 3.95 2.15 -7.21
N SER A 18 5.04 2.22 -7.95
CA SER A 18 6.24 1.47 -7.62
C SER A 18 7.05 2.19 -6.55
N VAL A 19 8.02 1.50 -5.96
CA VAL A 19 8.95 2.15 -5.02
C VAL A 19 9.71 3.28 -5.72
N MET A 20 10.13 3.07 -6.97
CA MET A 20 10.82 4.12 -7.73
C MET A 20 9.94 5.35 -7.96
N ASP A 21 8.64 5.14 -8.22
CA ASP A 21 7.69 6.25 -8.34
C ASP A 21 7.61 7.06 -7.04
N LEU A 22 7.59 6.37 -5.91
CA LEU A 22 7.52 7.02 -4.59
C LEU A 22 8.78 7.84 -4.30
N ILE A 23 9.94 7.33 -4.69
CA ILE A 23 11.21 8.04 -4.52
C ILE A 23 11.26 9.27 -5.43
N ARG A 24 10.99 9.08 -6.71
CA ARG A 24 11.11 10.12 -7.73
C ARG A 24 10.05 11.20 -7.58
N ASP A 25 8.78 10.80 -7.45
CA ASP A 25 7.65 11.73 -7.51
C ASP A 25 7.05 12.02 -6.14
N GLY A 26 7.18 11.11 -5.19
CA GLY A 26 6.58 11.21 -3.87
C GLY A 26 7.47 11.84 -2.80
N GLY A 27 8.72 12.12 -3.12
CA GLY A 27 9.66 12.70 -2.16
C GLY A 27 10.05 11.76 -1.03
N ILE A 28 9.91 10.46 -1.21
CA ILE A 28 10.27 9.48 -0.19
C ILE A 28 11.78 9.21 -0.29
N PRO A 29 12.54 9.32 0.82
CA PRO A 29 13.97 9.06 0.78
C PRO A 29 14.28 7.63 0.33
N SER A 30 15.19 7.48 -0.64
CA SER A 30 15.57 6.18 -1.17
C SER A 30 16.15 5.25 -0.11
N SER A 31 16.81 5.80 0.90
CA SER A 31 17.43 5.03 1.98
C SER A 31 16.42 4.25 2.84
N SER A 32 15.15 4.64 2.85
CA SER A 32 14.12 4.02 3.68
C SER A 32 12.88 3.57 2.93
N ALA A 33 12.80 3.90 1.63
CA ALA A 33 11.58 3.67 0.85
C ALA A 33 11.19 2.18 0.79
N TYR A 34 12.14 1.30 0.47
CA TYR A 34 11.86 -0.13 0.38
C TYR A 34 11.42 -0.71 1.72
N ARG A 35 12.10 -0.33 2.80
CA ARG A 35 11.75 -0.80 4.14
C ARG A 35 10.35 -0.38 4.54
N ARG A 36 10.00 0.90 4.29
CA ARG A 36 8.67 1.42 4.65
C ARG A 36 7.56 0.77 3.85
N VAL A 37 7.77 0.58 2.55
CA VAL A 37 6.81 -0.13 1.70
C VAL A 37 6.64 -1.58 2.19
N HIS A 38 7.73 -2.24 2.50
CA HIS A 38 7.71 -3.62 2.99
C HIS A 38 6.97 -3.72 4.34
N ASP A 39 7.20 -2.79 5.25
CA ASP A 39 6.51 -2.75 6.54
C ASP A 39 5.01 -2.51 6.37
N LEU A 40 4.63 -1.60 5.48
CA LEU A 40 3.21 -1.31 5.20
C LEU A 40 2.51 -2.51 4.54
N GLU A 41 3.20 -3.19 3.64
CA GLU A 41 2.70 -4.41 3.03
C GLU A 41 2.50 -5.50 4.09
N GLY A 42 3.47 -5.69 4.96
CA GLY A 42 3.40 -6.67 6.04
C GLY A 42 2.29 -6.40 7.04
N SER A 43 1.91 -5.13 7.24
CA SER A 43 0.80 -4.75 8.11
C SER A 43 -0.57 -4.77 7.41
N GLY A 44 -0.61 -5.06 6.10
CA GLY A 44 -1.85 -5.11 5.34
C GLY A 44 -2.36 -3.76 4.84
N LEU A 45 -1.58 -2.68 5.00
CA LEU A 45 -1.97 -1.34 4.54
C LEU A 45 -1.62 -1.09 3.07
N LEU A 46 -0.71 -1.89 2.51
CA LEU A 46 -0.40 -1.91 1.08
C LEU A 46 -0.54 -3.32 0.54
N VAL A 47 -0.93 -3.41 -0.73
CA VAL A 47 -0.93 -4.68 -1.48
C VAL A 47 -0.27 -4.46 -2.83
N VAL A 48 0.30 -5.54 -3.38
CA VAL A 48 0.80 -5.52 -4.75
C VAL A 48 -0.39 -5.53 -5.70
N ALA A 49 -0.58 -4.43 -6.41
CA ALA A 49 -1.67 -4.31 -7.37
C ALA A 49 -1.33 -5.00 -8.69
N LYS A 50 -0.08 -4.89 -9.12
CA LYS A 50 0.42 -5.56 -10.33
C LYS A 50 1.93 -5.69 -10.29
N THR A 51 2.45 -6.62 -11.07
CA THR A 51 3.88 -6.80 -11.29
C THR A 51 4.18 -6.46 -12.75
N VAL A 52 5.20 -5.65 -12.97
CA VAL A 52 5.59 -5.19 -14.31
C VAL A 52 6.86 -5.90 -14.72
N LEU A 53 6.86 -6.46 -15.95
CA LEU A 53 8.02 -7.09 -16.54
C LEU A 53 8.79 -6.04 -17.35
N MET A 54 10.08 -5.92 -17.04
CA MET A 54 10.99 -5.01 -17.74
C MET A 54 11.62 -5.71 -18.93
N SER A 55 12.18 -4.91 -19.86
CA SER A 55 12.80 -5.43 -21.07
C SER A 55 14.01 -6.33 -20.82
N ASP A 56 14.68 -6.16 -19.67
CA ASP A 56 15.83 -6.99 -19.28
C ASP A 56 15.43 -8.29 -18.56
N GLY A 57 14.14 -8.57 -18.46
CA GLY A 57 13.62 -9.76 -17.79
C GLY A 57 13.37 -9.59 -16.29
N LYS A 58 13.79 -8.48 -15.70
CA LYS A 58 13.53 -8.18 -14.29
C LYS A 58 12.10 -7.70 -14.11
N THR A 59 11.60 -7.81 -12.90
CA THR A 59 10.25 -7.37 -12.56
C THR A 59 10.30 -6.36 -11.42
N TYR A 60 9.26 -5.54 -11.33
CA TYR A 60 9.03 -4.71 -10.15
C TYR A 60 7.54 -4.69 -9.81
N SER A 61 7.25 -4.46 -8.55
CA SER A 61 5.88 -4.43 -8.05
C SER A 61 5.34 -3.01 -8.03
N MET A 62 4.04 -2.87 -8.29
CA MET A 62 3.30 -1.64 -8.08
C MET A 62 2.31 -1.86 -6.96
N TYR A 63 2.29 -0.95 -6.01
CA TYR A 63 1.56 -1.07 -4.76
C TYR A 63 0.36 -0.14 -4.74
N LYS A 64 -0.69 -0.57 -4.05
CA LYS A 64 -1.89 0.23 -3.83
C LYS A 64 -2.29 0.14 -2.36
N ALA A 65 -2.72 1.25 -1.79
CA ALA A 65 -3.23 1.27 -0.42
C ALA A 65 -4.56 0.52 -0.34
N THR A 66 -4.77 -0.18 0.76
CA THR A 66 -6.01 -0.92 1.00
C THR A 66 -7.16 -0.01 1.41
N PHE A 67 -6.86 1.26 1.77
CA PHE A 67 -7.87 2.27 2.12
C PHE A 67 -7.72 3.51 1.23
N ARG A 68 -8.84 4.07 0.81
CA ARG A 68 -8.87 5.35 0.08
C ARG A 68 -8.72 6.52 1.04
N GLU A 69 -9.34 6.41 2.20
CA GLU A 69 -9.30 7.43 3.24
C GLU A 69 -9.15 6.77 4.59
N LEU A 70 -8.39 7.40 5.46
CA LEU A 70 -8.23 7.01 6.83
C LEU A 70 -8.18 8.28 7.66
N SER A 71 -9.10 8.42 8.62
CA SER A 71 -9.11 9.55 9.52
C SER A 71 -9.10 9.08 10.97
N VAL A 72 -8.39 9.81 11.82
CA VAL A 72 -8.32 9.56 13.26
C VAL A 72 -8.76 10.84 13.95
N THR A 73 -9.78 10.71 14.80
CA THR A 73 -10.34 11.85 15.55
C THR A 73 -10.27 11.56 17.03
N PHE A 74 -9.84 12.55 17.81
CA PHE A 74 -9.82 12.48 19.24
C PHE A 74 -11.05 13.21 19.79
N GLN A 75 -11.89 12.50 20.52
CA GLN A 75 -13.10 13.05 21.15
C GLN A 75 -13.13 12.61 22.60
N ALA A 76 -13.34 13.55 23.50
CA ALA A 76 -13.57 13.34 24.95
C ALA A 76 -13.30 11.92 25.48
N GLY A 77 -12.01 11.54 25.57
CA GLY A 77 -11.59 10.24 26.11
C GLY A 77 -11.69 9.07 25.14
N ALA A 78 -12.00 9.32 23.87
CA ALA A 78 -12.10 8.28 22.86
C ALA A 78 -11.27 8.62 21.63
N VAL A 79 -10.79 7.60 20.93
CA VAL A 79 -10.19 7.70 19.61
C VAL A 79 -11.15 7.06 18.61
N VAL A 80 -11.56 7.84 17.60
CA VAL A 80 -12.45 7.36 16.56
C VAL A 80 -11.64 7.23 15.28
N VAL A 81 -11.63 6.04 14.69
CA VAL A 81 -10.96 5.77 13.42
C VAL A 81 -12.03 5.50 12.39
N ALA A 82 -12.03 6.29 11.32
CA ALA A 82 -12.90 6.08 10.18
C ALA A 82 -12.05 5.71 8.97
N ALA A 83 -12.43 4.65 8.27
CA ALA A 83 -11.69 4.14 7.13
C ALA A 83 -12.65 3.85 5.99
N THR A 84 -12.28 4.30 4.77
CA THR A 84 -12.99 3.94 3.55
C THR A 84 -12.13 2.94 2.79
N PRO A 85 -12.56 1.69 2.64
CA PRO A 85 -11.75 0.68 1.97
C PRO A 85 -11.58 0.98 0.50
N ASN A 86 -10.45 0.58 -0.04
CA ASN A 86 -10.18 0.59 -1.47
C ASN A 86 -10.58 -0.80 -1.99
N LEU A 87 -11.81 -0.92 -2.43
CA LEU A 87 -12.42 -2.23 -2.72
C LEU A 87 -11.62 -3.05 -3.72
N ASP A 88 -11.06 -2.42 -4.74
CA ASP A 88 -10.28 -3.12 -5.76
C ASP A 88 -9.06 -3.81 -5.15
N ALA A 89 -8.32 -3.11 -4.29
CA ALA A 89 -7.14 -3.65 -3.65
C ALA A 89 -7.49 -4.75 -2.65
N VAL A 90 -8.57 -4.54 -1.87
CA VAL A 90 -9.03 -5.52 -0.88
C VAL A 90 -9.53 -6.78 -1.58
N GLN A 91 -10.31 -6.64 -2.65
CA GLN A 91 -10.81 -7.77 -3.42
C GLN A 91 -9.67 -8.56 -4.05
N LYS A 92 -8.66 -7.89 -4.59
CA LYS A 92 -7.51 -8.56 -5.16
C LYS A 92 -6.75 -9.36 -4.11
N ALA A 93 -6.50 -8.80 -2.95
CA ALA A 93 -5.84 -9.50 -1.85
C ALA A 93 -6.66 -10.72 -1.41
N PHE A 94 -7.97 -10.58 -1.32
CA PHE A 94 -8.89 -11.67 -0.96
C PHE A 94 -8.85 -12.79 -2.00
N ARG A 95 -8.85 -12.46 -3.28
CA ARG A 95 -8.77 -13.45 -4.36
C ARG A 95 -7.47 -14.23 -4.32
N LEU A 96 -6.36 -13.56 -4.08
CA LEU A 96 -5.05 -14.22 -3.96
C LEU A 96 -5.05 -15.17 -2.77
N PHE A 97 -5.60 -14.76 -1.64
CA PHE A 97 -5.71 -15.61 -0.46
C PHE A 97 -6.58 -16.84 -0.73
N HIS A 98 -7.73 -16.66 -1.39
CA HIS A 98 -8.64 -17.74 -1.76
C HIS A 98 -7.97 -18.73 -2.70
N SER A 99 -7.31 -18.25 -3.73
CA SER A 99 -6.58 -19.09 -4.67
C SER A 99 -5.52 -19.93 -3.97
N PHE A 100 -4.78 -19.33 -3.04
CA PHE A 100 -3.76 -20.01 -2.26
C PHE A 100 -4.35 -21.10 -1.37
N THR A 101 -5.48 -20.83 -0.71
CA THR A 101 -6.10 -21.79 0.20
C THR A 101 -6.80 -22.94 -0.54
N GLU A 102 -7.29 -22.73 -1.73
CA GLU A 102 -7.92 -23.77 -2.54
C GLU A 102 -6.93 -24.83 -3.02
N GLU A 103 -5.65 -24.48 -3.13
CA GLU A 103 -4.60 -25.40 -3.52
C GLU A 103 -4.16 -26.33 -2.40
N LEU A 104 -4.58 -26.07 -1.18
CA LEU A 104 -4.26 -26.89 -0.02
C LEU A 104 -5.27 -28.04 0.12
#